data_cfc5dd2c4b70541014a5224148801b79
#
_entry.id   cfc5dd2c4b70541014a5224148801b79
#
_cell.length_a   1.000
_cell.length_b   1.000
_cell.length_c   1.000
_cell.angle_alpha   90.00
_cell.angle_beta   90.00
_cell.angle_gamma   90.00
#
_symmetry.space_group_name_H-M   'P 1'
#
loop_
_entity.id
_entity.type
_entity.pdbx_description
1 polymer ?
#
loop_
_entity_poly.entity_id
_entity_poly.type
_entity_poly.pdbx_seq_one_letter_code
_entity_poly.pdbx_strand_id
1 'polypeptide(L)'
;PLIPITGQTLAIGLVVTILGLKHGTYAVLLYILLGAIGLPVFQSFTGGLGILFGPTGGYIIGFIPTAIVIGFYLKKTRLTFTHALVANILGMLVTLAFGAVWLKYLAELSWTGALFSGVIPFLIVGVIKAILAAWVGVIVRQRLEQANILRTI
;
A
#
# COMPACT_ATOMS: atom_id res chain seq x y z
N PRO A 1 -8.42 -12.04 14.34
CA PRO A 1 -8.78 -10.83 13.62
C PRO A 1 -9.33 -11.16 12.23
N LEU A 2 -10.32 -10.39 11.78
CA LEU A 2 -10.93 -10.55 10.44
C LEU A 2 -9.94 -10.25 9.33
N ILE A 3 -8.96 -9.42 9.61
CA ILE A 3 -7.93 -8.97 8.67
C ILE A 3 -6.56 -9.29 9.24
N PRO A 4 -5.71 -10.02 8.52
CA PRO A 4 -4.36 -10.32 8.98
C PRO A 4 -3.40 -9.14 8.79
N ILE A 5 -2.38 -9.07 9.62
CA ILE A 5 -1.24 -8.17 9.43
C ILE A 5 -0.32 -8.81 8.39
N THR A 6 -0.08 -8.12 7.28
CA THR A 6 0.75 -8.62 6.17
C THR A 6 1.89 -7.66 5.82
N GLY A 7 2.84 -8.13 5.03
CA GLY A 7 3.89 -7.29 4.44
C GLY A 7 3.46 -6.47 3.22
N GLN A 8 2.23 -6.66 2.73
CA GLN A 8 1.76 -6.04 1.48
C GLN A 8 1.85 -4.51 1.50
N THR A 9 1.37 -3.86 2.56
CA THR A 9 1.40 -2.39 2.67
C THR A 9 2.81 -1.82 2.73
N LEU A 10 3.76 -2.54 3.35
CA LEU A 10 5.17 -2.19 3.32
C LEU A 10 5.72 -2.28 1.89
N ALA A 11 5.42 -3.37 1.18
CA ALA A 11 5.85 -3.57 -0.20
C ALA A 11 5.30 -2.49 -1.13
N ILE A 12 4.01 -2.14 -1.02
CA ILE A 12 3.39 -1.05 -1.79
C ILE A 12 4.10 0.28 -1.52
N GLY A 13 4.31 0.63 -0.27
CA GLY A 13 5.03 1.85 0.11
C GLY A 13 6.45 1.90 -0.45
N LEU A 14 7.21 0.80 -0.34
CA LEU A 14 8.56 0.68 -0.89
C LEU A 14 8.57 0.86 -2.41
N VAL A 15 7.75 0.09 -3.12
CA VAL A 15 7.71 0.08 -4.58
C VAL A 15 7.39 1.48 -5.12
N VAL A 16 6.39 2.16 -4.56
CA VAL A 16 6.00 3.49 -5.03
C VAL A 16 7.03 4.55 -4.64
N THR A 17 7.63 4.46 -3.44
CA THR A 17 8.69 5.37 -3.02
C THR A 17 9.92 5.25 -3.93
N ILE A 18 10.28 4.03 -4.34
CA ILE A 18 11.44 3.74 -5.20
C ILE A 18 11.14 4.12 -6.66
N LEU A 19 10.05 3.62 -7.24
CA LEU A 19 9.73 3.71 -8.67
C LEU A 19 8.96 4.98 -9.05
N GLY A 20 8.42 5.71 -8.07
CA GLY A 20 7.63 6.91 -8.32
C GLY A 20 6.20 6.64 -8.77
N LEU A 21 5.49 7.73 -9.13
CA LEU A 21 4.05 7.70 -9.43
C LEU A 21 3.69 6.72 -10.56
N LYS A 22 4.33 6.86 -11.72
CA LYS A 22 3.95 6.12 -12.93
C LYS A 22 4.25 4.62 -12.79
N HIS A 23 5.51 4.29 -12.60
CA HIS A 23 5.97 2.91 -12.56
C HIS A 23 5.57 2.19 -11.26
N GLY A 24 5.54 2.91 -10.14
CA GLY A 24 5.02 2.38 -8.88
C GLY A 24 3.54 2.01 -8.97
N THR A 25 2.71 2.88 -9.57
CA THR A 25 1.29 2.58 -9.79
C THR A 25 1.10 1.41 -10.75
N TYR A 26 1.87 1.34 -11.84
CA TYR A 26 1.81 0.19 -12.76
C TYR A 26 2.22 -1.12 -12.08
N ALA A 27 3.25 -1.10 -11.24
CA ALA A 27 3.66 -2.27 -10.48
C ALA A 27 2.55 -2.78 -9.53
N VAL A 28 1.85 -1.85 -8.87
CA VAL A 28 0.71 -2.18 -7.99
C VAL A 28 -0.46 -2.74 -8.78
N LEU A 29 -0.81 -2.13 -9.92
CA LEU A 29 -1.86 -2.63 -10.81
C LEU A 29 -1.54 -4.05 -11.32
N LEU A 30 -0.29 -4.27 -11.75
CA LEU A 30 0.16 -5.58 -12.19
C LEU A 30 0.08 -6.62 -11.06
N TYR A 31 0.51 -6.25 -9.85
CA TYR A 31 0.42 -7.11 -8.69
C TYR A 31 -1.03 -7.56 -8.41
N ILE A 32 -1.98 -6.63 -8.42
CA ILE A 32 -3.40 -6.92 -8.21
C ILE A 32 -3.95 -7.80 -9.33
N LEU A 33 -3.59 -7.50 -10.59
CA LEU A 33 -4.01 -8.28 -11.75
C LEU A 33 -3.50 -9.73 -11.68
N LEU A 34 -2.22 -9.92 -11.36
CA LEU A 34 -1.64 -11.25 -11.20
C LEU A 34 -2.34 -12.04 -10.10
N GLY A 35 -2.63 -11.40 -8.96
CA GLY A 35 -3.40 -12.01 -7.89
C GLY A 35 -4.83 -12.36 -8.31
N ALA A 36 -5.49 -11.46 -9.05
CA ALA A 36 -6.87 -11.66 -9.51
C ALA A 36 -7.03 -12.87 -10.46
N ILE A 37 -6.06 -13.10 -11.34
CA ILE A 37 -6.06 -14.25 -12.25
C ILE A 37 -5.66 -15.58 -11.58
N GLY A 38 -5.35 -15.56 -10.29
CA GLY A 38 -5.11 -16.75 -9.48
C GLY A 38 -3.67 -17.05 -9.12
N LEU A 39 -2.71 -16.18 -9.48
CA LEU A 39 -1.34 -16.36 -9.00
C LEU A 39 -1.27 -16.15 -7.48
N PRO A 40 -0.48 -16.97 -6.76
CA PRO A 40 -0.41 -16.96 -5.30
C PRO A 40 0.45 -15.79 -4.76
N VAL A 41 0.07 -14.56 -5.13
CA VAL A 41 0.80 -13.33 -4.79
C VAL A 41 0.15 -12.52 -3.66
N PHE A 42 -1.06 -12.88 -3.24
CA PHE A 42 -1.72 -12.28 -2.10
C PHE A 42 -1.26 -12.92 -0.79
N GLN A 43 -1.78 -12.44 0.33
CA GLN A 43 -1.42 -12.96 1.64
C GLN A 43 -1.54 -14.49 1.73
N SER A 44 -0.69 -15.12 2.52
CA SER A 44 -0.66 -16.57 2.71
C SER A 44 -0.55 -17.37 1.42
N PHE A 45 0.11 -16.81 0.41
CA PHE A 45 0.29 -17.42 -0.92
C PHE A 45 -1.04 -17.78 -1.58
N THR A 46 -2.03 -16.91 -1.47
CA THR A 46 -3.34 -17.07 -2.10
C THR A 46 -3.48 -16.18 -3.33
N GLY A 47 -4.51 -16.43 -4.11
CA GLY A 47 -4.88 -15.66 -5.29
C GLY A 47 -6.31 -15.95 -5.71
N GLY A 48 -6.74 -15.26 -6.77
CA GLY A 48 -8.06 -15.39 -7.36
C GLY A 48 -9.03 -14.28 -6.96
N LEU A 49 -10.07 -14.13 -7.75
CA LEU A 49 -11.12 -13.10 -7.55
C LEU A 49 -11.81 -13.23 -6.19
N GLY A 50 -11.94 -14.44 -5.64
CA GLY A 50 -12.54 -14.65 -4.33
C GLY A 50 -11.86 -13.87 -3.21
N ILE A 51 -10.54 -13.65 -3.29
CA ILE A 51 -9.80 -12.84 -2.32
C ILE A 51 -10.19 -11.36 -2.43
N LEU A 52 -10.40 -10.85 -3.65
CA LEU A 52 -10.81 -9.47 -3.89
C LEU A 52 -12.24 -9.19 -3.44
N PHE A 53 -13.10 -10.19 -3.45
CA PHE A 53 -14.47 -10.08 -2.93
C PHE A 53 -14.57 -10.48 -1.44
N GLY A 54 -13.49 -10.93 -0.84
CA GLY A 54 -13.40 -11.27 0.57
C GLY A 54 -13.11 -10.06 1.49
N PRO A 55 -12.93 -10.30 2.79
CA PRO A 55 -12.74 -9.24 3.79
C PRO A 55 -11.54 -8.32 3.53
N THR A 56 -10.49 -8.82 2.89
CA THR A 56 -9.27 -8.07 2.56
C THR A 56 -9.37 -7.31 1.23
N GLY A 57 -10.42 -7.54 0.45
CA GLY A 57 -10.56 -6.97 -0.90
C GLY A 57 -10.50 -5.47 -0.95
N GLY A 58 -11.15 -4.77 -0.02
CA GLY A 58 -11.11 -3.32 0.04
C GLY A 58 -9.72 -2.75 0.30
N TYR A 59 -8.89 -3.44 1.09
CA TYR A 59 -7.49 -3.05 1.31
C TYR A 59 -6.67 -3.23 0.04
N ILE A 60 -6.84 -4.35 -0.68
CA ILE A 60 -6.12 -4.64 -1.93
C ILE A 60 -6.53 -3.64 -3.02
N ILE A 61 -7.81 -3.37 -3.19
CA ILE A 61 -8.30 -2.33 -4.12
C ILE A 61 -7.78 -0.96 -3.70
N GLY A 62 -7.74 -0.68 -2.41
CA GLY A 62 -7.19 0.54 -1.83
C GLY A 62 -5.69 0.77 -2.12
N PHE A 63 -4.93 -0.26 -2.49
CA PHE A 63 -3.53 -0.10 -2.90
C PHE A 63 -3.38 0.78 -4.15
N ILE A 64 -4.35 0.80 -5.04
CA ILE A 64 -4.32 1.64 -6.25
C ILE A 64 -4.33 3.13 -5.88
N PRO A 65 -5.35 3.67 -5.20
CA PRO A 65 -5.33 5.06 -4.77
C PRO A 65 -4.17 5.37 -3.81
N THR A 66 -3.75 4.41 -2.99
CA THR A 66 -2.57 4.56 -2.13
C THR A 66 -1.30 4.81 -2.95
N ALA A 67 -1.07 4.02 -4.00
CA ALA A 67 0.08 4.22 -4.90
C ALA A 67 0.05 5.59 -5.57
N ILE A 68 -1.13 6.02 -6.01
CA ILE A 68 -1.33 7.35 -6.63
C ILE A 68 -1.02 8.46 -5.64
N VAL A 69 -1.53 8.38 -4.40
CA VAL A 69 -1.32 9.39 -3.36
C VAL A 69 0.15 9.50 -2.99
N ILE A 70 0.83 8.38 -2.70
CA ILE A 70 2.26 8.36 -2.37
C ILE A 70 3.07 8.94 -3.53
N GLY A 71 2.86 8.42 -4.74
CA GLY A 71 3.61 8.81 -5.91
C GLY A 71 3.39 10.27 -6.31
N PHE A 72 2.15 10.75 -6.24
CA PHE A 72 1.81 12.14 -6.54
C PHE A 72 2.42 13.11 -5.52
N TYR A 73 2.37 12.79 -4.24
CA TYR A 73 2.99 13.61 -3.19
C TYR A 73 4.51 13.70 -3.41
N LEU A 74 5.18 12.57 -3.64
CA LEU A 74 6.63 12.53 -3.88
C LEU A 74 7.05 13.20 -5.19
N LYS A 75 6.19 13.19 -6.21
CA LYS A 75 6.43 13.94 -7.46
C LYS A 75 6.43 15.46 -7.25
N LYS A 76 5.66 15.93 -6.29
CA LYS A 76 5.51 17.37 -5.98
C LYS A 76 6.49 17.90 -4.93
N THR A 77 7.23 17.02 -4.27
CA THR A 77 8.13 17.35 -3.16
C THR A 77 9.55 16.85 -3.43
N ARG A 78 10.49 17.27 -2.56
CA ARG A 78 11.85 16.73 -2.60
C ARG A 78 11.87 15.32 -2.03
N LEU A 79 12.69 14.44 -2.60
CA LEU A 79 12.88 13.09 -2.09
C LEU A 79 13.76 13.11 -0.83
N THR A 80 13.10 13.29 0.30
CA THR A 80 13.72 13.23 1.64
C THR A 80 12.98 12.21 2.48
N PHE A 81 13.62 11.75 3.56
CA PHE A 81 12.97 10.84 4.52
C PHE A 81 11.64 11.43 5.04
N THR A 82 11.62 12.71 5.41
CA THR A 82 10.43 13.36 5.97
C THR A 82 9.27 13.37 4.97
N HIS A 83 9.52 13.77 3.72
CA HIS A 83 8.48 13.76 2.69
C HIS A 83 8.03 12.34 2.33
N ALA A 84 8.95 11.38 2.27
CA ALA A 84 8.61 9.99 2.04
C ALA A 84 7.80 9.40 3.20
N LEU A 85 8.12 9.75 4.44
CA LEU A 85 7.32 9.35 5.61
C LEU A 85 5.90 9.91 5.55
N VAL A 86 5.76 11.21 5.30
CA VAL A 86 4.42 11.85 5.15
C VAL A 86 3.63 11.17 4.02
N ALA A 87 4.25 10.95 2.86
CA ALA A 87 3.61 10.27 1.75
C ALA A 87 3.12 8.86 2.12
N ASN A 88 3.95 8.08 2.79
CA ASN A 88 3.60 6.72 3.21
C ASN A 88 2.54 6.70 4.33
N ILE A 89 2.54 7.67 5.25
CA ILE A 89 1.46 7.83 6.24
C ILE A 89 0.14 8.17 5.55
N LEU A 90 0.13 9.10 4.61
CA LEU A 90 -1.07 9.41 3.82
C LEU A 90 -1.57 8.18 3.05
N GLY A 91 -0.67 7.43 2.43
CA GLY A 91 -0.99 6.17 1.75
C GLY A 91 -1.58 5.13 2.70
N MET A 92 -1.02 4.98 3.90
CA MET A 92 -1.57 4.11 4.95
C MET A 92 -3.01 4.48 5.29
N LEU A 93 -3.28 5.76 5.51
CA LEU A 93 -4.64 6.23 5.83
C LEU A 93 -5.62 5.95 4.70
N VAL A 94 -5.21 6.12 3.44
CA VAL A 94 -6.03 5.78 2.27
C VAL A 94 -6.34 4.28 2.23
N THR A 95 -5.34 3.43 2.39
CA THR A 95 -5.55 1.96 2.43
C THR A 95 -6.52 1.56 3.53
N LEU A 96 -6.34 2.10 4.75
CA LEU A 96 -7.21 1.80 5.90
C LEU A 96 -8.64 2.32 5.68
N ALA A 97 -8.81 3.48 5.07
CA ALA A 97 -10.13 4.02 4.77
C ALA A 97 -10.91 3.12 3.78
N PHE A 98 -10.27 2.72 2.66
CA PHE A 98 -10.87 1.79 1.70
C PHE A 98 -11.20 0.45 2.34
N GLY A 99 -10.27 -0.10 3.13
CA GLY A 99 -10.47 -1.35 3.83
C GLY A 99 -11.60 -1.30 4.85
N ALA A 100 -11.68 -0.25 5.66
CA ALA A 100 -12.72 -0.08 6.67
C ALA A 100 -14.12 0.08 6.04
N VAL A 101 -14.24 0.89 4.99
CA VAL A 101 -15.51 1.05 4.26
C VAL A 101 -15.95 -0.28 3.66
N TRP A 102 -15.05 -0.99 3.00
CA TRP A 102 -15.33 -2.30 2.44
C TRP A 102 -15.78 -3.31 3.49
N LEU A 103 -15.01 -3.40 4.59
CA LEU A 103 -15.30 -4.33 5.68
C LEU A 103 -16.65 -4.04 6.35
N LYS A 104 -16.99 -2.74 6.51
CA LYS A 104 -18.29 -2.32 7.03
C LYS A 104 -19.44 -2.91 6.23
N TYR A 105 -19.38 -2.77 4.91
CA TYR A 105 -20.49 -3.23 4.05
C TYR A 105 -20.47 -4.74 3.85
N LEU A 106 -19.30 -5.36 3.73
CA LEU A 106 -19.19 -6.79 3.52
C LEU A 106 -19.60 -7.62 4.74
N ALA A 107 -19.21 -7.19 5.94
CA ALA A 107 -19.47 -7.89 7.19
C ALA A 107 -20.64 -7.28 7.99
N GLU A 108 -21.40 -6.35 7.38
CA GLU A 108 -22.56 -5.68 7.99
C GLU A 108 -22.26 -5.04 9.36
N LEU A 109 -21.03 -4.53 9.52
CA LEU A 109 -20.57 -3.94 10.78
C LEU A 109 -21.11 -2.51 10.95
N SER A 110 -21.21 -2.08 12.22
CA SER A 110 -21.30 -0.67 12.56
C SER A 110 -20.00 0.06 12.18
N TRP A 111 -20.04 1.39 12.03
CA TRP A 111 -18.82 2.18 11.81
C TRP A 111 -17.78 1.97 12.91
N THR A 112 -18.23 1.90 14.17
CA THR A 112 -17.38 1.61 15.31
C THR A 112 -16.74 0.23 15.17
N GLY A 113 -17.53 -0.80 14.82
CA GLY A 113 -17.02 -2.15 14.58
C GLY A 113 -15.98 -2.23 13.47
N ALA A 114 -16.23 -1.55 12.35
CA ALA A 114 -15.29 -1.49 11.23
C ALA A 114 -13.98 -0.80 11.61
N LEU A 115 -14.02 0.28 12.39
CA LEU A 115 -12.83 0.97 12.88
C LEU A 115 -12.02 0.11 13.86
N PHE A 116 -12.67 -0.52 14.84
CA PHE A 116 -11.99 -1.38 15.81
C PHE A 116 -11.40 -2.64 15.18
N SER A 117 -12.04 -3.22 14.18
CA SER A 117 -11.58 -4.45 13.52
C SER A 117 -10.63 -4.20 12.34
N GLY A 118 -10.80 -3.10 11.62
CA GLY A 118 -10.15 -2.84 10.34
C GLY A 118 -9.15 -1.69 10.31
N VAL A 119 -9.07 -0.85 11.37
CA VAL A 119 -8.18 0.32 11.39
C VAL A 119 -7.28 0.31 12.62
N ILE A 120 -7.85 0.32 13.81
CA ILE A 120 -7.10 0.51 15.06
C ILE A 120 -5.94 -0.48 15.24
N PRO A 121 -6.11 -1.80 15.00
CA PRO A 121 -5.02 -2.76 15.16
C PRO A 121 -3.86 -2.53 14.19
N PHE A 122 -4.12 -1.83 13.08
CA PHE A 122 -3.14 -1.61 12.01
C PHE A 122 -2.39 -0.29 12.11
N LEU A 123 -2.83 0.65 12.96
CA LEU A 123 -2.21 1.98 13.05
C LEU A 123 -0.75 1.92 13.48
N ILE A 124 -0.43 1.24 14.56
CA ILE A 124 0.95 1.16 15.10
C ILE A 124 1.85 0.45 14.09
N VAL A 125 1.43 -0.73 13.62
CA VAL A 125 2.19 -1.50 12.64
C VAL A 125 2.30 -0.75 11.31
N GLY A 126 1.25 -0.03 10.92
CA GLY A 126 1.22 0.80 9.72
C GLY A 126 2.22 1.96 9.77
N VAL A 127 2.34 2.63 10.91
CA VAL A 127 3.35 3.69 11.11
C VAL A 127 4.77 3.11 11.04
N ILE A 128 5.03 1.96 11.66
CA ILE A 128 6.33 1.29 11.57
C ILE A 128 6.67 0.96 10.11
N LYS A 129 5.71 0.41 9.36
CA LYS A 129 5.89 0.14 7.92
C LYS A 129 6.12 1.40 7.10
N ALA A 130 5.42 2.49 7.41
CA ALA A 130 5.62 3.77 6.73
C ALA A 130 7.04 4.32 6.98
N ILE A 131 7.55 4.20 8.20
CA ILE A 131 8.94 4.57 8.54
C ILE A 131 9.94 3.72 7.74
N LEU A 132 9.75 2.41 7.70
CA LEU A 132 10.63 1.49 6.97
C LEU A 132 10.57 1.75 5.46
N ALA A 133 9.37 1.94 4.89
CA ALA A 133 9.19 2.25 3.47
C ALA A 133 9.84 3.58 3.10
N ALA A 134 9.72 4.60 3.94
CA ALA A 134 10.35 5.89 3.72
C ALA A 134 11.88 5.79 3.81
N TRP A 135 12.38 5.18 4.85
CA TRP A 135 13.82 5.07 5.08
C TRP A 135 14.52 4.26 3.98
N VAL A 136 14.11 3.01 3.80
CA VAL A 136 14.69 2.10 2.81
C VAL A 136 14.41 2.59 1.39
N GLY A 137 13.17 3.03 1.13
CA GLY A 137 12.76 3.49 -0.20
C GLY A 137 13.56 4.69 -0.70
N VAL A 138 13.81 5.68 0.16
CA VAL A 138 14.64 6.86 -0.19
C VAL A 138 16.08 6.46 -0.48
N ILE A 139 16.68 5.63 0.39
CA ILE A 139 18.07 5.16 0.20
C ILE A 139 18.20 4.40 -1.12
N VAL A 140 17.33 3.43 -1.36
CA VAL A 140 17.38 2.61 -2.58
C VAL A 140 17.18 3.48 -3.82
N ARG A 141 16.19 4.37 -3.83
CA ARG A 141 15.94 5.25 -4.97
C ARG A 141 17.13 6.15 -5.26
N GLN A 142 17.71 6.80 -4.25
CA GLN A 142 18.89 7.64 -4.43
C GLN A 142 20.09 6.86 -5.00
N ARG A 143 20.30 5.62 -4.57
CA ARG A 143 21.35 4.75 -5.13
C ARG A 143 21.10 4.38 -6.58
N LEU A 144 19.85 4.07 -6.94
CA LEU A 144 19.47 3.76 -8.31
C LEU A 144 19.58 4.98 -9.24
N GLU A 145 19.26 6.17 -8.75
CA GLU A 145 19.45 7.43 -9.49
C GLU A 145 20.94 7.72 -9.71
N GLN A 146 21.79 7.52 -8.70
CA GLN A 146 23.26 7.66 -8.82
C GLN A 146 23.87 6.67 -9.82
N ALA A 147 23.31 5.45 -9.88
CA ALA A 147 23.73 4.43 -10.83
C ALA A 147 23.17 4.63 -12.25
N ASN A 148 22.44 5.73 -12.51
CA ASN A 148 21.77 6.04 -13.77
C ASN A 148 20.70 5.01 -14.21
N ILE A 149 20.22 4.17 -13.31
CA ILE A 149 19.20 3.14 -13.61
C ILE A 149 17.80 3.78 -13.68
N LEU A 150 17.53 4.79 -12.84
CA LEU A 150 16.24 5.49 -12.80
C LEU A 150 16.22 6.84 -13.54
N ARG A 151 17.23 7.15 -14.35
CA ARG A 151 17.33 8.44 -15.04
C ARG A 151 16.25 8.70 -16.09
N THR A 152 15.53 7.66 -16.48
CA THR A 152 14.49 7.67 -17.51
C THR A 152 13.08 7.49 -16.97
N ILE A 153 12.91 7.46 -15.68
CA ILE A 153 11.64 7.25 -14.97
C ILE A 153 11.27 8.53 -14.24
#